data_74904b46c5e0e23582ed7505612a350e
#
_entry.id   74904b46c5e0e23582ed7505612a350e
#
_cell.length_a   1.000
_cell.length_b   1.000
_cell.length_c   1.000
_cell.angle_alpha   90.00
_cell.angle_beta   90.00
_cell.angle_gamma   90.00
#
_symmetry.space_group_name_H-M   'P 1'
#
loop_
_entity.id
_entity.type
_entity.pdbx_description
1 polymer ?
#
loop_
_entity_poly.entity_id
_entity_poly.type
_entity_poly.pdbx_seq_one_letter_code
_entity_poly.pdbx_strand_id
1 'polypeptide(L)'
;MERSIETKCLHLEETEGYTVNYGAISYPIYQTATYAHEGVGKSTGYDYSRLQNPTREHLEKVVASLENGTDAFAFTSGMAAISLLMELFKPGDHIIVDSDLYGGCIRLFRNVSEKNGIKFSNIDCCRENIENFITPETKAVYIEMPTNPMMNVTDIAAVSEIAKKHGLLLIVDNTFMSPYFQNPLDLGADIVVHSGTKYLGGHNDTLCLLYTSDAADEL
;
A
#
# COMPACT_ATOMS: atom_id res chain seq x y z
N MET A 1 13.06 7.85 -22.07
CA MET A 1 11.80 7.52 -22.79
C MET A 1 10.90 6.84 -21.77
N GLU A 2 9.75 7.40 -21.49
CA GLU A 2 8.81 6.82 -20.53
C GLU A 2 8.34 5.45 -21.01
N ARG A 3 8.40 4.42 -20.16
CA ARG A 3 8.01 3.05 -20.53
C ARG A 3 6.49 2.89 -20.38
N SER A 4 5.89 2.08 -21.25
CA SER A 4 4.47 1.70 -21.11
C SER A 4 4.26 0.86 -19.83
N ILE A 5 3.02 0.83 -19.32
CA ILE A 5 2.67 0.07 -18.13
C ILE A 5 2.98 -1.43 -18.29
N GLU A 6 2.77 -1.98 -19.49
CA GLU A 6 3.09 -3.37 -19.79
C GLU A 6 4.60 -3.64 -19.65
N THR A 7 5.44 -2.69 -20.05
CA THR A 7 6.88 -2.79 -19.87
C THR A 7 7.27 -2.66 -18.41
N LYS A 8 6.66 -1.74 -17.65
CA LYS A 8 6.89 -1.58 -16.20
C LYS A 8 6.51 -2.85 -15.42
N CYS A 9 5.46 -3.58 -15.83
CA CYS A 9 5.10 -4.86 -15.21
C CYS A 9 6.17 -5.94 -15.34
N LEU A 10 7.01 -5.88 -16.36
CA LEU A 10 8.03 -6.89 -16.65
C LEU A 10 9.45 -6.44 -16.30
N HIS A 11 9.73 -5.15 -16.43
CA HIS A 11 11.06 -4.59 -16.30
C HIS A 11 11.03 -3.23 -15.59
N LEU A 12 11.74 -3.15 -14.48
CA LEU A 12 12.09 -1.86 -13.88
C LEU A 12 13.05 -1.08 -14.80
N GLU A 13 13.09 0.25 -14.64
CA GLU A 13 14.15 1.05 -15.24
C GLU A 13 15.50 0.65 -14.63
N GLU A 14 16.33 -0.01 -15.44
CA GLU A 14 17.66 -0.43 -15.03
C GLU A 14 18.60 0.76 -15.16
N THR A 15 19.03 1.31 -14.04
CA THR A 15 20.18 2.20 -14.02
C THR A 15 21.49 1.44 -13.75
N GLU A 16 21.46 0.23 -13.17
CA GLU A 16 22.70 -0.46 -12.73
C GLU A 16 22.66 -2.00 -12.76
N GLY A 17 21.66 -2.65 -13.37
CA GLY A 17 21.31 -4.04 -13.05
C GLY A 17 21.95 -5.16 -13.86
N TYR A 18 22.49 -4.93 -15.07
CA TYR A 18 22.97 -6.02 -15.93
C TYR A 18 24.16 -6.80 -15.36
N THR A 19 24.96 -6.18 -14.51
CA THR A 19 26.14 -6.82 -13.91
C THR A 19 25.82 -7.59 -12.64
N VAL A 20 24.75 -7.24 -11.93
CA VAL A 20 24.42 -7.83 -10.62
C VAL A 20 23.68 -9.16 -10.76
N ASN A 21 22.90 -9.35 -11.83
CA ASN A 21 22.10 -10.56 -12.06
C ASN A 21 22.61 -11.41 -13.24
N TYR A 22 23.86 -11.20 -13.67
CA TYR A 22 24.50 -11.93 -14.78
C TYR A 22 23.74 -11.83 -16.12
N GLY A 23 22.96 -10.76 -16.33
CA GLY A 23 22.15 -10.55 -17.54
C GLY A 23 20.90 -11.42 -17.62
N ALA A 24 20.43 -11.96 -16.51
CA ALA A 24 19.16 -12.69 -16.47
C ALA A 24 17.99 -11.73 -16.80
N ILE A 25 17.11 -12.16 -17.71
CA ILE A 25 15.94 -11.34 -18.13
C ILE A 25 14.91 -11.29 -17.01
N SER A 26 14.67 -12.42 -16.32
CA SER A 26 13.84 -12.45 -15.11
C SER A 26 14.68 -12.16 -13.89
N TYR A 27 14.14 -11.39 -12.95
CA TYR A 27 14.86 -11.09 -11.72
C TYR A 27 15.12 -12.36 -10.90
N PRO A 28 16.33 -12.57 -10.35
CA PRO A 28 16.69 -13.78 -9.60
C PRO A 28 15.89 -13.91 -8.28
N ILE A 29 15.62 -15.15 -7.88
CA ILE A 29 15.09 -15.46 -6.55
C ILE A 29 16.26 -15.72 -5.60
N TYR A 30 16.45 -14.83 -4.63
CA TYR A 30 17.46 -14.96 -3.57
C TYR A 30 16.91 -15.75 -2.39
N GLN A 31 17.04 -17.08 -2.46
CA GLN A 31 16.58 -18.00 -1.42
C GLN A 31 17.67 -18.19 -0.36
N THR A 32 17.87 -17.18 0.47
CA THR A 32 18.84 -17.20 1.56
C THR A 32 18.28 -16.48 2.80
N ALA A 33 18.78 -16.86 3.99
CA ALA A 33 18.45 -16.17 5.24
C ALA A 33 19.47 -15.09 5.59
N THR A 34 20.76 -15.33 5.29
CA THR A 34 21.89 -14.48 5.69
C THR A 34 22.78 -14.17 4.49
N TYR A 35 23.53 -13.09 4.60
CA TYR A 35 24.45 -12.62 3.56
C TYR A 35 25.88 -12.54 4.12
N ALA A 36 26.88 -12.81 3.28
CA ALA A 36 28.28 -12.69 3.65
C ALA A 36 28.69 -11.21 3.70
N HIS A 37 29.53 -10.88 4.69
CA HIS A 37 30.17 -9.57 4.80
C HIS A 37 31.66 -9.70 4.49
N GLU A 38 32.24 -8.67 3.88
CA GLU A 38 33.69 -8.63 3.60
C GLU A 38 34.53 -8.48 4.87
N GLY A 39 33.90 -8.07 5.98
CA GLY A 39 34.53 -7.89 7.28
C GLY A 39 33.57 -7.24 8.28
N VAL A 40 34.01 -7.08 9.51
CA VAL A 40 33.23 -6.42 10.58
C VAL A 40 32.89 -4.99 10.13
N GLY A 41 31.59 -4.67 10.14
CA GLY A 41 31.06 -3.36 9.70
C GLY A 41 31.11 -3.12 8.19
N LYS A 42 31.36 -4.14 7.36
CA LYS A 42 31.37 -4.06 5.90
C LYS A 42 30.26 -4.90 5.28
N SER A 43 29.01 -4.45 5.49
CA SER A 43 27.85 -5.05 4.84
C SER A 43 27.84 -4.74 3.33
N THR A 44 27.27 -5.67 2.55
CA THR A 44 26.95 -5.46 1.12
C THR A 44 25.64 -4.69 0.91
N GLY A 45 24.98 -4.25 2.00
CA GLY A 45 23.64 -3.67 1.99
C GLY A 45 22.55 -4.66 2.44
N TYR A 46 22.87 -5.96 2.42
CA TYR A 46 21.98 -7.03 2.88
C TYR A 46 22.66 -7.82 3.99
N ASP A 47 21.94 -8.01 5.10
CA ASP A 47 22.45 -8.72 6.26
C ASP A 47 21.60 -9.97 6.55
N TYR A 48 20.27 -9.80 6.56
CA TYR A 48 19.34 -10.86 6.90
C TYR A 48 18.00 -10.67 6.18
N SER A 49 17.47 -11.73 5.55
CA SER A 49 16.29 -11.65 4.67
C SER A 49 15.00 -11.18 5.35
N ARG A 50 14.87 -11.31 6.69
CA ARG A 50 13.74 -10.72 7.42
C ARG A 50 13.77 -9.18 7.36
N LEU A 51 14.95 -8.59 7.36
CA LEU A 51 15.12 -7.13 7.25
C LEU A 51 15.06 -6.70 5.78
N GLN A 52 15.92 -7.29 4.95
CA GLN A 52 16.07 -6.94 3.54
C GLN A 52 16.38 -8.18 2.71
N ASN A 53 15.74 -8.29 1.53
CA ASN A 53 16.01 -9.35 0.56
C ASN A 53 15.87 -8.78 -0.85
N PRO A 54 16.85 -9.00 -1.75
CA PRO A 54 16.82 -8.43 -3.10
C PRO A 54 15.55 -8.76 -3.90
N THR A 55 15.03 -10.00 -3.75
CA THR A 55 13.79 -10.41 -4.44
C THR A 55 12.58 -9.62 -3.95
N ARG A 56 12.44 -9.42 -2.62
CA ARG A 56 11.36 -8.63 -2.05
C ARG A 56 11.49 -7.15 -2.44
N GLU A 57 12.68 -6.59 -2.32
CA GLU A 57 12.96 -5.20 -2.71
C GLU A 57 12.65 -4.95 -4.18
N HIS A 58 12.96 -5.90 -5.06
CA HIS A 58 12.61 -5.78 -6.47
C HIS A 58 11.09 -5.71 -6.67
N LEU A 59 10.32 -6.57 -5.99
CA LEU A 59 8.85 -6.53 -6.02
C LEU A 59 8.32 -5.19 -5.51
N GLU A 60 8.86 -4.69 -4.41
CA GLU A 60 8.49 -3.40 -3.82
C GLU A 60 8.74 -2.25 -4.81
N LYS A 61 9.90 -2.21 -5.46
CA LYS A 61 10.22 -1.23 -6.51
C LYS A 61 9.31 -1.32 -7.74
N VAL A 62 8.94 -2.53 -8.17
CA VAL A 62 7.99 -2.72 -9.27
C VAL A 62 6.66 -2.09 -8.93
N VAL A 63 6.12 -2.36 -7.74
CA VAL A 63 4.81 -1.84 -7.33
C VAL A 63 4.84 -0.33 -7.12
N ALA A 64 5.89 0.20 -6.49
CA ALA A 64 6.08 1.64 -6.40
C ALA A 64 6.07 2.31 -7.79
N SER A 65 6.79 1.73 -8.76
CA SER A 65 6.79 2.23 -10.14
C SER A 65 5.44 2.14 -10.84
N LEU A 66 4.62 1.12 -10.55
CA LEU A 66 3.29 0.95 -11.15
C LEU A 66 2.27 1.93 -10.58
N GLU A 67 2.37 2.26 -9.30
CA GLU A 67 1.50 3.22 -8.62
C GLU A 67 1.99 4.68 -8.72
N ASN A 68 3.13 4.93 -9.38
CA ASN A 68 3.81 6.23 -9.39
C ASN A 68 4.18 6.72 -7.98
N GLY A 69 4.39 5.78 -7.05
CA GLY A 69 4.74 6.07 -5.66
C GLY A 69 6.24 6.16 -5.43
N THR A 70 6.62 6.76 -4.32
CA THR A 70 8.03 6.92 -3.92
C THR A 70 8.62 5.60 -3.45
N ASP A 71 7.85 4.83 -2.68
CA ASP A 71 8.30 3.55 -2.10
C ASP A 71 7.12 2.58 -1.92
N ALA A 72 7.42 1.30 -1.74
CA ALA A 72 6.43 0.27 -1.44
C ALA A 72 6.98 -0.76 -0.47
N PHE A 73 6.10 -1.38 0.29
CA PHE A 73 6.43 -2.43 1.27
C PHE A 73 5.60 -3.68 1.03
N ALA A 74 6.26 -4.83 0.96
CA ALA A 74 5.61 -6.13 0.78
C ALA A 74 5.42 -6.86 2.12
N PHE A 75 4.22 -7.39 2.32
CA PHE A 75 3.81 -8.12 3.51
C PHE A 75 3.31 -9.53 3.17
N THR A 76 3.25 -10.38 4.17
CA THR A 76 2.80 -11.77 4.00
C THR A 76 1.31 -11.91 3.71
N SER A 77 0.50 -10.89 3.99
CA SER A 77 -0.94 -10.89 3.71
C SER A 77 -1.51 -9.48 3.71
N GLY A 78 -2.68 -9.29 3.04
CA GLY A 78 -3.45 -8.07 3.05
C GLY A 78 -3.73 -7.51 4.43
N MET A 79 -4.12 -8.37 5.32
CA MET A 79 -4.41 -7.96 6.68
C MET A 79 -3.16 -7.55 7.46
N ALA A 80 -1.97 -8.08 7.12
CA ALA A 80 -0.73 -7.69 7.79
C ALA A 80 -0.35 -6.24 7.47
N ALA A 81 -0.49 -5.80 6.20
CA ALA A 81 -0.22 -4.41 5.85
C ALA A 81 -1.25 -3.45 6.44
N ILE A 82 -2.56 -3.78 6.36
CA ILE A 82 -3.59 -2.93 6.97
C ILE A 82 -3.40 -2.86 8.50
N SER A 83 -2.96 -3.95 9.14
CA SER A 83 -2.63 -3.92 10.57
C SER A 83 -1.47 -2.99 10.86
N LEU A 84 -0.41 -2.99 10.02
CA LEU A 84 0.70 -2.06 10.19
C LEU A 84 0.26 -0.60 9.98
N LEU A 85 -0.61 -0.34 9.00
CA LEU A 85 -1.15 1.01 8.81
C LEU A 85 -1.88 1.54 10.05
N MET A 86 -2.53 0.67 10.81
CA MET A 86 -3.19 1.08 12.07
C MET A 86 -2.19 1.49 13.15
N GLU A 87 -0.92 1.07 13.08
CA GLU A 87 0.13 1.50 14.01
C GLU A 87 0.59 2.95 13.79
N LEU A 88 0.19 3.59 12.68
CA LEU A 88 0.40 5.03 12.46
C LEU A 88 -0.46 5.88 13.41
N PHE A 89 -1.51 5.30 13.99
CA PHE A 89 -2.50 6.01 14.80
C PHE A 89 -2.35 5.69 16.27
N LYS A 90 -2.66 6.66 17.12
CA LYS A 90 -2.57 6.58 18.58
C LYS A 90 -3.95 6.38 19.21
N PRO A 91 -4.02 5.85 20.44
CA PRO A 91 -5.27 5.84 21.19
C PRO A 91 -5.90 7.25 21.27
N GLY A 92 -7.14 7.35 20.90
CA GLY A 92 -7.90 8.60 20.80
C GLY A 92 -8.02 9.17 19.39
N ASP A 93 -7.13 8.80 18.46
CA ASP A 93 -7.24 9.19 17.06
C ASP A 93 -8.53 8.62 16.43
N HIS A 94 -9.06 9.36 15.47
CA HIS A 94 -10.29 9.01 14.77
C HIS A 94 -10.00 8.83 13.28
N ILE A 95 -10.60 7.79 12.69
CA ILE A 95 -10.50 7.47 11.27
C ILE A 95 -11.92 7.36 10.69
N ILE A 96 -12.16 8.05 9.59
CA ILE A 96 -13.37 7.87 8.79
C ILE A 96 -13.12 6.71 7.84
N VAL A 97 -14.02 5.73 7.83
CA VAL A 97 -13.89 4.54 6.96
C VAL A 97 -15.18 4.32 6.18
N ASP A 98 -15.05 3.83 4.95
CA ASP A 98 -16.22 3.44 4.18
C ASP A 98 -17.00 2.34 4.91
N SER A 99 -18.32 2.42 4.87
CA SER A 99 -19.23 1.45 5.50
C SER A 99 -19.23 0.09 4.78
N ASP A 100 -18.87 0.08 3.49
CA ASP A 100 -18.73 -1.11 2.67
C ASP A 100 -17.24 -1.36 2.39
N LEU A 101 -16.64 -2.22 3.19
CA LEU A 101 -15.23 -2.61 3.10
C LEU A 101 -15.09 -4.12 3.14
N TYR A 102 -13.95 -4.60 2.69
CA TYR A 102 -13.58 -6.00 2.89
C TYR A 102 -13.81 -6.42 4.35
N GLY A 103 -14.53 -7.54 4.55
CA GLY A 103 -14.92 -8.01 5.88
C GLY A 103 -13.75 -8.26 6.85
N GLY A 104 -12.52 -8.46 6.33
CA GLY A 104 -11.30 -8.54 7.13
C GLY A 104 -10.96 -7.20 7.78
N CYS A 105 -11.08 -6.10 7.03
CA CYS A 105 -10.84 -4.73 7.53
C CYS A 105 -11.83 -4.38 8.63
N ILE A 106 -13.12 -4.66 8.41
CA ILE A 106 -14.18 -4.42 9.40
C ILE A 106 -13.88 -5.19 10.71
N ARG A 107 -13.46 -6.46 10.60
CA ARG A 107 -13.10 -7.27 11.78
C ARG A 107 -11.86 -6.73 12.49
N LEU A 108 -10.84 -6.30 11.76
CA LEU A 108 -9.64 -5.69 12.33
C LEU A 108 -10.00 -4.42 13.08
N PHE A 109 -10.73 -3.51 12.46
CA PHE A 109 -11.09 -2.23 13.06
C PHE A 109 -11.90 -2.42 14.34
N ARG A 110 -12.97 -3.20 14.32
CA ARG A 110 -13.86 -3.44 15.48
C ARG A 110 -13.22 -4.28 16.58
N ASN A 111 -12.47 -5.32 16.22
CA ASN A 111 -12.00 -6.30 17.21
C ASN A 111 -10.60 -6.03 17.74
N VAL A 112 -9.80 -5.24 17.04
CA VAL A 112 -8.41 -4.94 17.41
C VAL A 112 -8.22 -3.44 17.57
N SER A 113 -8.42 -2.65 16.52
CA SER A 113 -8.06 -1.23 16.52
C SER A 113 -8.89 -0.42 17.52
N GLU A 114 -10.21 -0.68 17.64
CA GLU A 114 -11.06 -0.05 18.67
C GLU A 114 -10.62 -0.40 20.09
N LYS A 115 -10.19 -1.64 20.32
CA LYS A 115 -9.63 -2.05 21.63
C LYS A 115 -8.32 -1.33 21.95
N ASN A 116 -7.57 -0.98 20.92
CA ASN A 116 -6.34 -0.19 21.04
C ASN A 116 -6.63 1.32 21.18
N GLY A 117 -7.91 1.71 21.24
CA GLY A 117 -8.35 3.07 21.49
C GLY A 117 -8.51 3.94 20.26
N ILE A 118 -8.39 3.40 19.05
CA ILE A 118 -8.68 4.12 17.79
C ILE A 118 -10.19 4.19 17.61
N LYS A 119 -10.71 5.34 17.18
CA LYS A 119 -12.13 5.57 16.95
C LYS A 119 -12.44 5.50 15.46
N PHE A 120 -13.61 5.01 15.08
CA PHE A 120 -14.05 4.92 13.69
C PHE A 120 -15.43 5.50 13.47
N SER A 121 -15.58 6.28 12.38
CA SER A 121 -16.88 6.59 11.78
C SER A 121 -17.03 5.78 10.50
N ASN A 122 -18.04 4.89 10.49
CA ASN A 122 -18.38 4.10 9.31
C ASN A 122 -19.47 4.83 8.53
N ILE A 123 -19.14 5.35 7.35
CA ILE A 123 -20.06 6.14 6.52
C ILE A 123 -20.10 5.63 5.10
N ASP A 124 -21.16 5.92 4.36
CA ASP A 124 -21.20 5.68 2.91
C ASP A 124 -20.47 6.83 2.20
N CYS A 125 -19.15 6.66 1.97
CA CYS A 125 -18.29 7.68 1.38
C CYS A 125 -18.71 8.10 -0.04
N CYS A 126 -19.52 7.29 -0.71
CA CYS A 126 -20.06 7.57 -2.04
C CYS A 126 -21.28 8.52 -1.99
N ARG A 127 -22.01 8.57 -0.88
CA ARG A 127 -23.30 9.30 -0.76
C ARG A 127 -23.32 10.35 0.32
N GLU A 128 -22.53 10.20 1.38
CA GLU A 128 -22.52 11.10 2.52
C GLU A 128 -21.38 12.13 2.39
N ASN A 129 -21.62 13.34 2.91
CA ASN A 129 -20.55 14.33 2.95
C ASN A 129 -19.58 14.00 4.10
N ILE A 130 -18.38 13.60 3.76
CA ILE A 130 -17.30 13.23 4.68
C ILE A 130 -17.02 14.36 5.70
N GLU A 131 -17.11 15.62 5.29
CA GLU A 131 -16.81 16.76 6.17
C GLU A 131 -17.72 16.81 7.42
N ASN A 132 -18.94 16.26 7.35
CA ASN A 132 -19.86 16.23 8.50
C ASN A 132 -19.39 15.30 9.63
N PHE A 133 -18.43 14.41 9.35
CA PHE A 133 -17.90 13.41 10.29
C PHE A 133 -16.50 13.74 10.79
N ILE A 134 -15.90 14.82 10.29
CA ILE A 134 -14.57 15.25 10.71
C ILE A 134 -14.67 15.87 12.12
N THR A 135 -13.80 15.39 12.99
CA THR A 135 -13.61 15.90 14.36
C THR A 135 -12.15 16.37 14.53
N PRO A 136 -11.83 17.08 15.63
CA PRO A 136 -10.43 17.47 15.90
C PRO A 136 -9.46 16.27 16.02
N GLU A 137 -9.99 15.10 16.38
CA GLU A 137 -9.23 13.86 16.52
C GLU A 137 -9.08 13.09 15.21
N THR A 138 -9.79 13.49 14.13
CA THR A 138 -9.72 12.81 12.83
C THR A 138 -8.33 12.95 12.24
N LYS A 139 -7.74 11.82 11.82
CA LYS A 139 -6.39 11.74 11.25
C LYS A 139 -6.36 11.17 9.83
N ALA A 140 -7.35 10.36 9.48
CA ALA A 140 -7.38 9.72 8.16
C ALA A 140 -8.80 9.47 7.66
N VAL A 141 -8.87 9.30 6.35
CA VAL A 141 -10.00 8.70 5.63
C VAL A 141 -9.49 7.43 4.96
N TYR A 142 -10.15 6.29 5.19
CA TYR A 142 -9.85 5.01 4.56
C TYR A 142 -11.01 4.58 3.68
N ILE A 143 -10.75 4.43 2.39
CA ILE A 143 -11.75 3.99 1.40
C ILE A 143 -11.25 2.77 0.63
N GLU A 144 -12.16 1.95 0.15
CA GLU A 144 -11.93 0.86 -0.81
C GLU A 144 -12.65 1.23 -2.12
N MET A 145 -11.96 1.16 -3.25
CA MET A 145 -12.51 1.66 -4.52
C MET A 145 -12.21 0.75 -5.71
N PRO A 146 -13.23 0.15 -6.35
CA PRO A 146 -14.61 -0.01 -5.87
C PRO A 146 -14.67 -0.85 -4.59
N THR A 147 -15.74 -0.70 -3.81
CA THR A 147 -15.92 -1.44 -2.56
C THR A 147 -16.23 -2.92 -2.79
N ASN A 148 -15.92 -3.76 -1.81
CA ASN A 148 -16.28 -5.18 -1.80
C ASN A 148 -17.18 -5.49 -0.59
N PRO A 149 -18.45 -5.96 -0.76
CA PRO A 149 -18.95 -6.58 -2.00
C PRO A 149 -19.87 -5.72 -2.87
N MET A 150 -20.25 -4.50 -2.46
CA MET A 150 -21.33 -3.75 -3.10
C MET A 150 -20.92 -3.01 -4.36
N MET A 151 -19.63 -2.94 -4.68
CA MET A 151 -19.08 -2.26 -5.87
C MET A 151 -19.45 -0.76 -5.92
N ASN A 152 -19.55 -0.11 -4.78
CA ASN A 152 -19.73 1.33 -4.72
C ASN A 152 -18.48 2.04 -5.25
N VAL A 153 -18.69 3.18 -5.90
CA VAL A 153 -17.63 3.98 -6.50
C VAL A 153 -17.59 5.36 -5.85
N THR A 154 -16.48 5.68 -5.23
CA THR A 154 -16.23 6.97 -4.57
C THR A 154 -15.24 7.78 -5.42
N ASP A 155 -15.47 9.07 -5.57
CA ASP A 155 -14.55 9.98 -6.26
C ASP A 155 -13.33 10.26 -5.37
N ILE A 156 -12.21 9.59 -5.67
CA ILE A 156 -10.96 9.72 -4.92
C ILE A 156 -10.44 11.16 -4.91
N ALA A 157 -10.53 11.86 -6.06
CA ALA A 157 -10.02 13.23 -6.16
C ALA A 157 -10.83 14.18 -5.26
N ALA A 158 -12.17 14.04 -5.25
CA ALA A 158 -13.02 14.83 -4.37
C ALA A 158 -12.74 14.53 -2.88
N VAL A 159 -12.53 13.26 -2.52
CA VAL A 159 -12.15 12.90 -1.14
C VAL A 159 -10.77 13.46 -0.78
N SER A 160 -9.82 13.41 -1.73
CA SER A 160 -8.48 13.97 -1.54
C SER A 160 -8.51 15.49 -1.27
N GLU A 161 -9.35 16.25 -1.98
CA GLU A 161 -9.52 17.67 -1.72
C GLU A 161 -9.99 17.94 -0.28
N ILE A 162 -10.95 17.14 0.20
CA ILE A 162 -11.42 17.22 1.58
C ILE A 162 -10.32 16.85 2.57
N ALA A 163 -9.63 15.73 2.34
CA ALA A 163 -8.55 15.28 3.20
C ALA A 163 -7.44 16.33 3.32
N LYS A 164 -6.96 16.85 2.20
CA LYS A 164 -5.94 17.93 2.16
C LYS A 164 -6.38 19.20 2.87
N LYS A 165 -7.63 19.65 2.67
CA LYS A 165 -8.19 20.81 3.33
C LYS A 165 -8.14 20.70 4.85
N HIS A 166 -8.30 19.49 5.39
CA HIS A 166 -8.34 19.22 6.82
C HIS A 166 -7.05 18.61 7.39
N GLY A 167 -6.00 18.42 6.56
CA GLY A 167 -4.73 17.82 6.97
C GLY A 167 -4.86 16.35 7.38
N LEU A 168 -5.72 15.61 6.69
CA LEU A 168 -5.99 14.19 6.92
C LEU A 168 -5.22 13.34 5.91
N LEU A 169 -4.78 12.15 6.32
CA LEU A 169 -4.27 11.14 5.40
C LEU A 169 -5.44 10.52 4.61
N LEU A 170 -5.27 10.36 3.30
CA LEU A 170 -6.16 9.57 2.46
C LEU A 170 -5.53 8.23 2.13
N ILE A 171 -6.12 7.16 2.64
CA ILE A 171 -5.71 5.77 2.41
C ILE A 171 -6.73 5.12 1.47
N VAL A 172 -6.26 4.56 0.36
CA VAL A 172 -7.12 3.93 -0.66
C VAL A 172 -6.73 2.47 -0.85
N ASP A 173 -7.65 1.55 -0.61
CA ASP A 173 -7.50 0.16 -1.04
C ASP A 173 -7.89 0.04 -2.52
N ASN A 174 -6.89 -0.11 -3.38
CA ASN A 174 -7.01 -0.18 -4.84
C ASN A 174 -6.95 -1.62 -5.36
N THR A 175 -7.21 -2.60 -4.51
CA THR A 175 -7.10 -4.03 -4.84
C THR A 175 -7.91 -4.40 -6.08
N PHE A 176 -9.13 -3.86 -6.22
CA PHE A 176 -10.05 -4.23 -7.30
C PHE A 176 -9.66 -3.65 -8.65
N MET A 177 -9.18 -2.42 -8.69
CA MET A 177 -8.78 -1.76 -9.96
C MET A 177 -7.37 -2.15 -10.38
N SER A 178 -6.48 -2.39 -9.44
CA SER A 178 -5.04 -2.51 -9.69
C SER A 178 -4.41 -1.24 -10.30
N PRO A 179 -3.08 -1.11 -10.31
CA PRO A 179 -2.42 0.05 -10.91
C PRO A 179 -2.61 0.14 -12.43
N TYR A 180 -3.12 -0.91 -13.06
CA TYR A 180 -3.40 -0.90 -14.50
C TYR A 180 -4.59 0.01 -14.86
N PHE A 181 -5.64 0.01 -14.05
CA PHE A 181 -6.87 0.78 -14.33
C PHE A 181 -6.97 2.07 -13.51
N GLN A 182 -6.27 2.18 -12.39
CA GLN A 182 -6.37 3.33 -11.49
C GLN A 182 -5.10 3.51 -10.68
N ASN A 183 -4.60 4.74 -10.59
CA ASN A 183 -3.49 5.16 -9.74
C ASN A 183 -4.01 6.17 -8.71
N PRO A 184 -4.40 5.75 -7.51
CA PRO A 184 -4.94 6.65 -6.49
C PRO A 184 -3.97 7.73 -6.04
N LEU A 185 -2.64 7.50 -6.07
CA LEU A 185 -1.64 8.52 -5.74
C LEU A 185 -1.74 9.70 -6.72
N ASP A 186 -1.92 9.46 -8.01
CA ASP A 186 -2.11 10.52 -9.02
C ASP A 186 -3.41 11.30 -8.79
N LEU A 187 -4.39 10.71 -8.10
CA LEU A 187 -5.64 11.34 -7.71
C LEU A 187 -5.56 12.01 -6.33
N GLY A 188 -4.39 11.97 -5.71
CA GLY A 188 -4.07 12.67 -4.49
C GLY A 188 -4.27 11.88 -3.20
N ALA A 189 -4.34 10.55 -3.26
CA ALA A 189 -4.17 9.70 -2.09
C ALA A 189 -2.75 9.77 -1.56
N ASP A 190 -2.58 9.57 -0.25
CA ASP A 190 -1.27 9.53 0.40
C ASP A 190 -0.73 8.10 0.47
N ILE A 191 -1.63 7.13 0.62
CA ILE A 191 -1.28 5.73 0.79
C ILE A 191 -2.22 4.86 -0.05
N VAL A 192 -1.64 3.92 -0.78
CA VAL A 192 -2.40 2.92 -1.57
C VAL A 192 -2.10 1.52 -1.07
N VAL A 193 -3.14 0.73 -0.89
CA VAL A 193 -3.07 -0.67 -0.42
C VAL A 193 -3.53 -1.60 -1.53
N HIS A 194 -2.84 -2.72 -1.70
CA HIS A 194 -3.23 -3.78 -2.62
C HIS A 194 -3.18 -5.16 -1.96
N SER A 195 -4.24 -5.93 -2.07
CA SER A 195 -4.13 -7.38 -1.90
C SER A 195 -3.53 -7.99 -3.17
N GLY A 196 -2.20 -8.21 -3.18
CA GLY A 196 -1.51 -8.86 -4.30
C GLY A 196 -2.00 -10.28 -4.60
N THR A 197 -2.72 -10.88 -3.66
CA THR A 197 -3.47 -12.13 -3.82
C THR A 197 -4.49 -12.09 -4.97
N LYS A 198 -4.98 -10.89 -5.31
CA LYS A 198 -6.04 -10.68 -6.30
C LYS A 198 -5.45 -10.42 -7.69
N TYR A 199 -5.72 -9.28 -8.28
CA TYR A 199 -5.37 -9.00 -9.67
C TYR A 199 -3.88 -8.80 -9.93
N LEU A 200 -3.10 -8.38 -8.94
CA LEU A 200 -1.64 -8.28 -9.10
C LEU A 200 -0.99 -9.66 -9.28
N GLY A 201 -1.36 -10.65 -8.46
CA GLY A 201 -0.93 -12.03 -8.64
C GLY A 201 -1.63 -12.71 -9.81
N GLY A 202 -2.93 -12.51 -9.95
CA GLY A 202 -3.77 -12.90 -11.08
C GLY A 202 -4.06 -14.40 -11.24
N HIS A 203 -3.44 -15.26 -10.45
CA HIS A 203 -3.48 -16.72 -10.65
C HIS A 203 -4.17 -17.50 -9.52
N ASN A 204 -4.60 -16.80 -8.47
CA ASN A 204 -5.23 -17.43 -7.28
C ASN A 204 -4.35 -18.49 -6.57
N ASP A 205 -3.05 -18.34 -6.66
CA ASP A 205 -2.04 -19.26 -6.15
C ASP A 205 -1.04 -18.59 -5.20
N THR A 206 -1.17 -17.29 -4.97
CA THR A 206 -0.25 -16.48 -4.18
C THR A 206 -1.00 -15.68 -3.12
N LEU A 207 -0.43 -15.63 -1.92
CA LEU A 207 -0.85 -14.73 -0.85
C LEU A 207 0.21 -13.64 -0.70
N CYS A 208 -0.14 -12.39 -0.98
CA CYS A 208 0.75 -11.25 -0.85
C CYS A 208 -0.05 -9.96 -0.67
N LEU A 209 0.53 -8.95 -0.02
CA LEU A 209 0.02 -7.59 -0.06
C LEU A 209 1.15 -6.59 -0.20
N LEU A 210 0.82 -5.52 -0.89
CA LEU A 210 1.70 -4.41 -1.17
C LEU A 210 1.02 -3.11 -0.71
N TYR A 211 1.81 -2.20 -0.20
CA TYR A 211 1.40 -0.86 0.17
C TYR A 211 2.39 0.12 -0.41
N THR A 212 1.90 1.19 -1.02
CA THR A 212 2.71 2.23 -1.66
C THR A 212 2.34 3.58 -1.07
N SER A 213 3.31 4.45 -0.86
CA SER A 213 3.06 5.81 -0.41
C SER A 213 3.77 6.84 -1.29
N ASP A 214 3.18 8.02 -1.36
CA ASP A 214 3.78 9.22 -1.95
C ASP A 214 4.49 10.07 -0.89
N ALA A 215 4.64 9.57 0.33
CA ALA A 215 5.26 10.29 1.43
C ALA A 215 6.74 10.57 1.14
N ALA A 216 6.99 11.55 0.28
CA ALA A 216 8.22 12.29 0.30
C ALA A 216 8.22 13.15 1.57
N ASP A 217 9.13 12.87 2.45
CA ASP A 217 9.74 13.76 3.46
C ASP A 217 9.21 13.82 4.91
N GLU A 218 8.07 13.30 5.34
CA GLU A 218 7.69 13.47 6.76
C GLU A 218 6.91 12.30 7.37
N LEU A 219 7.56 11.14 7.57
CA LEU A 219 7.11 10.16 8.55
C LEU A 219 8.20 9.82 9.54
#